data_1660fd13203baaf12fb53c88bb84495c
#
_entry.id   1660fd13203baaf12fb53c88bb84495c
#
_cell.length_a   1.000
_cell.length_b   1.000
_cell.length_c   1.000
_cell.angle_alpha   90.00
_cell.angle_beta   90.00
_cell.angle_gamma   90.00
#
_symmetry.space_group_name_H-M   'P 1'
#
loop_
_entity.id
_entity.type
_entity.pdbx_description
1 polymer ?
#
loop_
_entity_poly.entity_id
_entity_poly.type
_entity_poly.pdbx_seq_one_letter_code
_entity_poly.pdbx_strand_id
1 'polypeptide(L)'
;MRKRLVTRTPETVRSRREDWLDVERAAIVEISSEQKDYPVEAAFVAGETLGWRAAEPGSQTMRLVFDQPQRLKRISLVFEEKETARTQEFVLRWSSDSGSLREIVRQQWNFSPPGTTREIEEYQVELSNVTVLELMIVPNTSGGGARASLKSLRVS
;
A
#
# COMPACT_ATOMS: atom_id res chain seq x y z
N MET A 1 9.03 -11.82 48.69
CA MET A 1 8.02 -11.32 47.74
C MET A 1 8.28 -11.86 46.34
N ARG A 2 7.28 -12.45 45.73
CA ARG A 2 7.38 -12.92 44.36
C ARG A 2 6.91 -11.82 43.44
N LYS A 3 7.72 -11.46 42.46
CA LYS A 3 7.44 -10.37 41.56
C LYS A 3 7.62 -10.81 40.09
N ARG A 4 6.66 -10.53 39.26
CA ARG A 4 6.76 -10.77 37.84
C ARG A 4 6.69 -9.43 37.12
N LEU A 5 7.69 -9.16 36.31
CA LEU A 5 7.70 -8.01 35.44
C LEU A 5 7.04 -8.40 34.14
N VAL A 6 5.92 -7.75 33.83
CA VAL A 6 5.19 -8.02 32.58
C VAL A 6 5.49 -6.88 31.63
N THR A 7 6.33 -7.17 30.64
CA THR A 7 6.70 -6.18 29.61
C THR A 7 5.77 -6.33 28.41
N ARG A 8 4.56 -5.80 28.57
CA ARG A 8 3.56 -5.89 27.49
C ARG A 8 3.85 -4.96 26.35
N THR A 9 4.46 -3.80 26.63
CA THR A 9 4.70 -2.80 25.62
C THR A 9 5.53 -3.28 24.43
N PRO A 10 6.72 -3.93 24.65
CA PRO A 10 7.47 -4.47 23.52
C PRO A 10 6.71 -5.58 22.79
N GLU A 11 6.01 -6.44 23.51
CA GLU A 11 5.21 -7.51 22.91
C GLU A 11 4.05 -6.95 22.11
N THR A 12 3.39 -5.93 22.64
CA THR A 12 2.28 -5.28 21.93
C THR A 12 2.74 -4.64 20.63
N VAL A 13 3.88 -3.97 20.65
CA VAL A 13 4.45 -3.36 19.44
C VAL A 13 4.84 -4.45 18.43
N ARG A 14 5.44 -5.54 18.92
CA ARG A 14 5.79 -6.66 18.06
C ARG A 14 4.57 -7.32 17.45
N SER A 15 3.52 -7.54 18.24
CA SER A 15 2.25 -8.09 17.75
C SER A 15 1.64 -7.22 16.68
N ARG A 16 1.65 -5.90 16.85
CA ARG A 16 1.12 -4.98 15.82
C ARG A 16 1.87 -5.09 14.52
N ARG A 17 3.18 -5.29 14.55
CA ARG A 17 3.99 -5.48 13.35
C ARG A 17 3.73 -6.84 12.72
N GLU A 18 3.51 -7.85 13.54
CA GLU A 18 3.23 -9.21 13.08
C GLU A 18 1.78 -9.39 12.64
N ASP A 19 0.89 -8.45 13.00
CA ASP A 19 -0.53 -8.49 12.66
C ASP A 19 -0.81 -8.12 11.20
N TRP A 20 0.19 -7.68 10.46
CA TRP A 20 0.00 -7.42 9.05
C TRP A 20 -0.24 -8.72 8.29
N LEU A 21 -1.24 -8.69 7.41
CA LEU A 21 -1.55 -9.82 6.56
C LEU A 21 -0.38 -10.13 5.65
N ASP A 22 -0.06 -11.42 5.52
CA ASP A 22 0.92 -11.88 4.54
C ASP A 22 0.26 -11.90 3.16
N VAL A 23 0.37 -10.80 2.44
CA VAL A 23 -0.31 -10.61 1.15
C VAL A 23 0.16 -11.63 0.13
N GLU A 24 1.45 -11.97 0.11
CA GLU A 24 1.98 -12.93 -0.86
C GLU A 24 1.32 -14.30 -0.74
N ARG A 25 0.94 -14.68 0.48
CA ARG A 25 0.25 -15.96 0.73
C ARG A 25 -1.27 -15.86 0.56
N ALA A 26 -1.83 -14.69 0.85
CA ALA A 26 -3.27 -14.52 0.95
C ALA A 26 -3.94 -14.09 -0.34
N ALA A 27 -3.16 -13.61 -1.31
CA ALA A 27 -3.72 -12.97 -2.50
C ALA A 27 -2.87 -13.21 -3.74
N ILE A 28 -3.53 -13.12 -4.88
CA ILE A 28 -2.85 -12.92 -6.16
C ILE A 28 -2.76 -11.41 -6.37
N VAL A 29 -1.60 -10.93 -6.72
CA VAL A 29 -1.39 -9.51 -7.00
C VAL A 29 -1.38 -9.29 -8.50
N GLU A 30 -2.34 -8.49 -8.98
CA GLU A 30 -2.41 -8.08 -10.37
C GLU A 30 -1.87 -6.67 -10.49
N ILE A 31 -0.99 -6.43 -11.45
CA ILE A 31 -0.40 -5.10 -11.68
C ILE A 31 -0.39 -4.78 -13.16
N SER A 32 -0.45 -3.46 -13.47
CA SER A 32 -0.38 -2.99 -14.86
C SER A 32 1.00 -3.21 -15.46
N SER A 33 2.05 -2.93 -14.71
CA SER A 33 3.44 -3.11 -15.15
C SER A 33 4.39 -3.08 -13.96
N GLU A 34 5.61 -3.54 -14.15
CA GLU A 34 6.68 -3.38 -13.15
C GLU A 34 8.05 -3.36 -13.83
N GLN A 35 8.96 -2.60 -13.23
CA GLN A 35 10.37 -2.62 -13.63
C GLN A 35 11.06 -3.82 -12.99
N LYS A 36 12.02 -4.40 -13.70
CA LYS A 36 12.73 -5.58 -13.23
C LYS A 36 13.36 -5.42 -11.84
N ASP A 37 13.95 -4.27 -11.58
CA ASP A 37 14.62 -4.00 -10.30
C ASP A 37 13.69 -3.50 -9.21
N TYR A 38 12.41 -3.30 -9.53
CA TYR A 38 11.40 -2.79 -8.62
C TYR A 38 10.13 -3.64 -8.72
N PRO A 39 10.22 -4.93 -8.39
CA PRO A 39 9.07 -5.83 -8.52
C PRO A 39 8.00 -5.52 -7.46
N VAL A 40 6.78 -5.89 -7.75
CA VAL A 40 5.66 -5.61 -6.86
C VAL A 40 5.82 -6.28 -5.50
N GLU A 41 6.45 -7.44 -5.44
CA GLU A 41 6.67 -8.16 -4.18
C GLU A 41 7.41 -7.29 -3.16
N ALA A 42 8.29 -6.41 -3.63
CA ALA A 42 9.08 -5.54 -2.75
C ALA A 42 8.21 -4.56 -1.97
N ALA A 43 6.99 -4.27 -2.43
CA ALA A 43 6.07 -3.39 -1.72
C ALA A 43 5.34 -4.08 -0.56
N PHE A 44 5.40 -5.42 -0.47
CA PHE A 44 4.65 -6.19 0.51
C PHE A 44 5.50 -6.85 1.59
N VAL A 45 6.82 -6.74 1.49
CA VAL A 45 7.71 -7.34 2.48
C VAL A 45 8.06 -6.34 3.58
N ALA A 46 8.42 -6.86 4.75
CA ALA A 46 8.84 -6.04 5.86
C ALA A 46 10.25 -5.49 5.64
N GLY A 47 10.54 -4.35 6.26
CA GLY A 47 11.86 -3.75 6.24
C GLY A 47 12.06 -2.78 5.09
N GLU A 48 13.30 -2.32 4.93
CA GLU A 48 13.65 -1.37 3.89
C GLU A 48 13.83 -2.08 2.55
N THR A 49 13.03 -1.69 1.59
CA THR A 49 13.13 -2.15 0.21
C THR A 49 13.02 -0.95 -0.71
N LEU A 50 13.34 -1.17 -1.98
CA LEU A 50 13.15 -0.12 -3.00
C LEU A 50 11.69 -0.01 -3.43
N GLY A 51 10.85 -0.98 -3.05
CA GLY A 51 9.45 -1.00 -3.41
C GLY A 51 9.20 -1.36 -4.86
N TRP A 52 7.98 -1.08 -5.30
CA TRP A 52 7.53 -1.31 -6.66
C TRP A 52 7.62 -0.03 -7.49
N ARG A 53 7.95 -0.18 -8.77
CA ARG A 53 7.90 0.91 -9.75
C ARG A 53 7.34 0.40 -11.07
N ALA A 54 6.44 1.19 -11.65
CA ALA A 54 5.85 0.87 -12.95
C ALA A 54 6.88 0.93 -14.08
N ALA A 55 6.74 0.05 -15.05
CA ALA A 55 7.58 0.06 -16.24
C ALA A 55 7.13 1.13 -17.24
N GLU A 56 5.86 1.52 -17.17
CA GLU A 56 5.26 2.49 -18.08
C GLU A 56 4.92 3.78 -17.35
N PRO A 57 4.98 4.94 -18.00
CA PRO A 57 4.49 6.18 -17.40
C PRO A 57 2.98 6.20 -17.33
N GLY A 58 2.44 7.16 -16.57
CA GLY A 58 1.00 7.36 -16.46
C GLY A 58 0.36 6.51 -15.38
N SER A 59 -0.96 6.47 -15.41
CA SER A 59 -1.76 5.79 -14.40
C SER A 59 -1.52 4.30 -14.38
N GLN A 60 -1.44 3.74 -13.19
CA GLN A 60 -1.21 2.31 -12.98
C GLN A 60 -2.20 1.79 -11.94
N THR A 61 -2.53 0.51 -12.06
CA THR A 61 -3.44 -0.16 -11.16
C THR A 61 -2.78 -1.39 -10.56
N MET A 62 -3.02 -1.57 -9.27
CA MET A 62 -2.59 -2.75 -8.52
C MET A 62 -3.81 -3.33 -7.82
N ARG A 63 -4.03 -4.64 -7.95
CA ARG A 63 -5.13 -5.31 -7.30
C ARG A 63 -4.65 -6.48 -6.47
N LEU A 64 -5.13 -6.55 -5.24
CA LEU A 64 -5.01 -7.73 -4.41
C LEU A 64 -6.29 -8.52 -4.56
N VAL A 65 -6.20 -9.71 -5.16
CA VAL A 65 -7.33 -10.63 -5.29
C VAL A 65 -7.13 -11.71 -4.24
N PHE A 66 -7.89 -11.62 -3.15
CA PHE A 66 -7.71 -12.51 -2.01
C PHE A 66 -8.25 -13.90 -2.29
N ASP A 67 -7.51 -14.93 -1.87
CA ASP A 67 -7.92 -16.32 -2.01
C ASP A 67 -9.15 -16.63 -1.18
N GLN A 68 -9.25 -15.99 0.00
CA GLN A 68 -10.39 -16.08 0.89
C GLN A 68 -10.84 -14.68 1.27
N PRO A 69 -12.15 -14.43 1.48
CA PRO A 69 -12.59 -13.12 1.92
C PRO A 69 -11.89 -12.69 3.20
N GLN A 70 -11.49 -11.44 3.25
CA GLN A 70 -10.75 -10.86 4.36
C GLN A 70 -11.57 -9.81 5.08
N ARG A 71 -11.36 -9.69 6.37
CA ARG A 71 -11.82 -8.54 7.14
C ARG A 71 -10.64 -7.60 7.31
N LEU A 72 -10.76 -6.38 6.79
CA LEU A 72 -9.68 -5.41 6.86
C LEU A 72 -10.05 -4.29 7.83
N LYS A 73 -9.12 -3.95 8.72
CA LYS A 73 -9.26 -2.88 9.69
C LYS A 73 -8.25 -1.77 9.51
N ARG A 74 -7.12 -2.05 8.88
CA ARG A 74 -6.08 -1.04 8.65
C ARG A 74 -5.48 -1.19 7.27
N ILE A 75 -5.18 -0.05 6.66
CA ILE A 75 -4.44 0.03 5.40
C ILE A 75 -3.36 1.07 5.59
N SER A 76 -2.12 0.69 5.30
CA SER A 76 -0.97 1.58 5.39
C SER A 76 -0.26 1.65 4.05
N LEU A 77 0.00 2.87 3.59
CA LEU A 77 0.66 3.13 2.31
C LEU A 77 1.87 4.04 2.55
N VAL A 78 2.98 3.73 1.88
CA VAL A 78 4.16 4.60 1.87
C VAL A 78 4.57 4.81 0.42
N PHE A 79 4.66 6.08 0.03
CA PHE A 79 5.17 6.49 -1.28
C PHE A 79 6.41 7.34 -1.07
N GLU A 80 7.33 7.30 -2.03
CA GLU A 80 8.56 8.07 -1.95
C GLU A 80 8.94 8.61 -3.32
N GLU A 81 9.33 9.90 -3.36
CA GLU A 81 9.84 10.55 -4.56
C GLU A 81 10.99 11.47 -4.16
N LYS A 82 12.19 11.16 -4.61
CA LYS A 82 13.40 11.91 -4.23
C LYS A 82 13.93 12.85 -5.31
N GLU A 83 13.44 12.72 -6.54
CA GLU A 83 14.06 13.39 -7.69
C GLU A 83 13.20 14.45 -8.34
N THR A 84 11.91 14.17 -8.56
CA THR A 84 11.05 15.01 -9.40
C THR A 84 9.87 15.55 -8.61
N ALA A 85 9.65 16.86 -8.69
CA ALA A 85 8.45 17.49 -8.14
C ALA A 85 7.24 17.03 -8.96
N ARG A 86 6.20 16.55 -8.29
CA ARG A 86 4.98 16.10 -8.94
C ARG A 86 3.81 16.05 -7.96
N THR A 87 2.61 16.14 -8.47
CA THR A 87 1.39 15.96 -7.69
C THR A 87 0.81 14.60 -8.01
N GLN A 88 0.79 13.73 -7.02
CA GLN A 88 0.28 12.38 -7.14
C GLN A 88 -1.16 12.32 -6.65
N GLU A 89 -1.97 11.51 -7.32
CA GLU A 89 -3.27 11.13 -6.80
C GLU A 89 -3.34 9.62 -6.73
N PHE A 90 -3.94 9.09 -5.66
CA PHE A 90 -4.27 7.68 -5.63
C PHE A 90 -5.70 7.47 -5.16
N VAL A 91 -6.25 6.31 -5.52
CA VAL A 91 -7.58 5.90 -5.13
C VAL A 91 -7.51 4.46 -4.63
N LEU A 92 -8.04 4.24 -3.43
CA LEU A 92 -8.26 2.88 -2.91
C LEU A 92 -9.71 2.50 -3.10
N ARG A 93 -9.94 1.31 -3.64
CA ARG A 93 -11.27 0.74 -3.83
C ARG A 93 -11.28 -0.71 -3.35
N TRP A 94 -12.45 -1.21 -3.04
CA TRP A 94 -12.62 -2.58 -2.60
C TRP A 94 -13.92 -3.18 -3.09
N SER A 95 -13.97 -4.51 -3.05
CA SER A 95 -15.18 -5.25 -3.39
C SER A 95 -15.32 -6.44 -2.45
N SER A 96 -16.55 -6.79 -2.11
CA SER A 96 -16.87 -7.96 -1.27
C SER A 96 -17.22 -9.20 -2.09
N ASP A 97 -17.40 -9.04 -3.38
CA ASP A 97 -17.66 -10.13 -4.32
C ASP A 97 -17.12 -9.69 -5.68
N SER A 98 -17.49 -10.38 -6.73
CA SER A 98 -17.10 -9.98 -8.09
C SER A 98 -17.85 -8.73 -8.58
N GLY A 99 -18.53 -8.04 -7.69
CA GLY A 99 -19.35 -6.88 -8.03
C GLY A 99 -18.58 -5.59 -8.16
N SER A 100 -19.29 -4.50 -7.97
CA SER A 100 -18.75 -3.15 -8.15
C SER A 100 -17.73 -2.80 -7.09
N LEU A 101 -16.65 -2.18 -7.53
CA LEU A 101 -15.66 -1.60 -6.62
C LEU A 101 -16.23 -0.36 -5.94
N ARG A 102 -15.97 -0.23 -4.66
CA ARG A 102 -16.37 0.92 -3.86
C ARG A 102 -15.14 1.71 -3.45
N GLU A 103 -15.22 3.03 -3.56
CA GLU A 103 -14.11 3.89 -3.17
C GLU A 103 -14.00 3.94 -1.64
N ILE A 104 -12.76 3.74 -1.14
CA ILE A 104 -12.43 3.93 0.27
C ILE A 104 -11.94 5.34 0.48
N VAL A 105 -10.96 5.77 -0.32
CA VAL A 105 -10.34 7.08 -0.19
C VAL A 105 -9.72 7.49 -1.54
N ARG A 106 -9.70 8.80 -1.75
CA ARG A 106 -9.01 9.45 -2.87
C ARG A 106 -8.15 10.55 -2.27
N GLN A 107 -6.85 10.53 -2.57
CA GLN A 107 -5.89 11.41 -1.93
C GLN A 107 -4.93 11.99 -2.94
N GLN A 108 -4.64 13.29 -2.82
CA GLN A 108 -3.59 13.96 -3.58
C GLN A 108 -2.43 14.34 -2.65
N TRP A 109 -1.24 14.37 -3.21
CA TRP A 109 -0.04 14.72 -2.48
C TRP A 109 0.98 15.38 -3.39
N ASN A 110 1.59 16.47 -2.90
CA ASN A 110 2.62 17.18 -3.63
C ASN A 110 4.00 16.76 -3.15
N PHE A 111 4.76 16.14 -4.04
CA PHE A 111 6.18 15.88 -3.79
C PHE A 111 6.99 17.09 -4.28
N SER A 112 7.89 17.58 -3.45
CA SER A 112 8.72 18.73 -3.74
C SER A 112 10.15 18.48 -3.24
N PRO A 113 10.88 17.55 -3.88
CA PRO A 113 12.25 17.26 -3.46
C PRO A 113 13.15 18.47 -3.61
N PRO A 114 14.14 18.64 -2.73
CA PRO A 114 14.51 17.74 -1.63
C PRO A 114 13.71 17.92 -0.35
N GLY A 115 12.68 18.75 -0.35
CA GLY A 115 11.85 19.00 0.82
C GLY A 115 10.90 17.84 1.11
N THR A 116 9.73 17.84 0.46
CA THR A 116 8.70 16.80 0.64
C THR A 116 8.98 15.64 -0.30
N THR A 117 9.48 14.53 0.24
CA THR A 117 9.88 13.36 -0.54
C THR A 117 9.10 12.10 -0.19
N ARG A 118 8.26 12.15 0.84
CA ARG A 118 7.60 10.98 1.36
C ARG A 118 6.15 11.27 1.71
N GLU A 119 5.27 10.37 1.31
CA GLU A 119 3.87 10.38 1.70
C GLU A 119 3.59 9.12 2.49
N ILE A 120 3.10 9.26 3.73
CA ILE A 120 2.69 8.14 4.57
C ILE A 120 1.22 8.31 4.88
N GLU A 121 0.42 7.31 4.49
CA GLU A 121 -1.02 7.34 4.70
C GLU A 121 -1.44 6.11 5.47
N GLU A 122 -2.15 6.31 6.57
CA GLU A 122 -2.69 5.21 7.37
C GLU A 122 -4.18 5.41 7.54
N TYR A 123 -4.95 4.37 7.22
CA TYR A 123 -6.40 4.40 7.28
C TYR A 123 -6.91 3.31 8.21
N GLN A 124 -7.79 3.70 9.11
CA GLN A 124 -8.60 2.76 9.87
C GLN A 124 -9.91 2.55 9.13
N VAL A 125 -10.22 1.30 8.86
CA VAL A 125 -11.39 0.92 8.08
C VAL A 125 -12.16 -0.20 8.79
N GLU A 126 -13.38 -0.44 8.34
CA GLU A 126 -14.19 -1.58 8.78
C GLU A 126 -14.78 -2.22 7.54
N LEU A 127 -13.98 -3.08 6.91
CA LEU A 127 -14.38 -3.73 5.67
C LEU A 127 -14.51 -5.22 5.91
N SER A 128 -15.69 -5.77 5.63
CA SER A 128 -15.99 -7.19 5.80
C SER A 128 -16.08 -7.87 4.47
N ASN A 129 -15.62 -9.13 4.41
CA ASN A 129 -15.70 -9.97 3.22
C ASN A 129 -15.03 -9.35 2.01
N VAL A 130 -13.85 -8.78 2.21
CA VAL A 130 -13.08 -8.17 1.12
C VAL A 130 -12.49 -9.26 0.24
N THR A 131 -12.86 -9.28 -1.01
CA THR A 131 -12.30 -10.20 -2.01
C THR A 131 -11.30 -9.51 -2.92
N VAL A 132 -11.44 -8.19 -3.10
CA VAL A 132 -10.53 -7.39 -3.92
C VAL A 132 -10.22 -6.08 -3.22
N LEU A 133 -8.96 -5.72 -3.19
CA LEU A 133 -8.51 -4.37 -2.80
C LEU A 133 -7.71 -3.82 -3.97
N GLU A 134 -8.13 -2.66 -4.48
CA GLU A 134 -7.50 -2.03 -5.64
C GLU A 134 -6.87 -0.69 -5.27
N LEU A 135 -5.65 -0.49 -5.73
CA LEU A 135 -4.95 0.79 -5.64
C LEU A 135 -4.70 1.29 -7.07
N MET A 136 -5.22 2.46 -7.39
CA MET A 136 -4.93 3.13 -8.65
C MET A 136 -4.10 4.37 -8.35
N ILE A 137 -3.00 4.55 -9.07
CA ILE A 137 -2.09 5.68 -8.87
C ILE A 137 -1.97 6.48 -10.15
N VAL A 138 -2.19 7.79 -10.04
CA VAL A 138 -1.86 8.77 -11.07
C VAL A 138 -0.57 9.45 -10.59
N PRO A 139 0.58 9.13 -11.17
CA PRO A 139 1.85 9.60 -10.63
C PRO A 139 2.03 11.11 -10.71
N ASN A 140 1.45 11.74 -11.72
CA ASN A 140 1.42 13.19 -11.84
C ASN A 140 0.12 13.63 -12.49
N THR A 141 -0.67 14.41 -11.75
CA THR A 141 -1.95 14.89 -12.25
C THR A 141 -1.82 15.84 -13.44
N SER A 142 -0.63 16.40 -13.65
CA SER A 142 -0.32 17.24 -14.81
C SER A 142 0.11 16.42 -16.03
N GLY A 143 0.18 15.11 -15.92
CA GLY A 143 0.63 14.25 -17.00
C GLY A 143 2.14 14.13 -17.07
N GLY A 144 2.68 13.86 -18.26
CA GLY A 144 4.11 13.73 -18.48
C GLY A 144 4.63 12.32 -18.33
N GLY A 145 5.94 12.19 -18.13
CA GLY A 145 6.64 10.90 -18.11
C GLY A 145 6.83 10.26 -16.74
N ALA A 146 6.19 10.79 -15.70
CA ALA A 146 6.30 10.24 -14.36
C ALA A 146 5.76 8.80 -14.30
N ARG A 147 6.46 7.95 -13.55
CA ARG A 147 6.06 6.57 -13.32
C ARG A 147 5.55 6.39 -11.91
N ALA A 148 4.48 5.63 -11.78
CA ALA A 148 3.93 5.28 -10.47
C ALA A 148 4.91 4.40 -9.71
N SER A 149 4.94 4.57 -8.40
CA SER A 149 5.76 3.74 -7.52
C SER A 149 5.06 3.61 -6.18
N LEU A 150 5.41 2.57 -5.44
CA LEU A 150 4.86 2.30 -4.12
C LEU A 150 5.93 1.64 -3.28
N LYS A 151 6.31 2.30 -2.20
CA LYS A 151 7.34 1.77 -1.31
C LYS A 151 6.79 0.65 -0.45
N SER A 152 5.57 0.80 0.07
CA SER A 152 4.97 -0.20 0.94
C SER A 152 3.44 -0.11 0.92
N LEU A 153 2.80 -1.27 0.92
CA LEU A 153 1.37 -1.44 1.17
C LEU A 153 1.20 -2.56 2.19
N ARG A 154 0.57 -2.23 3.30
CA ARG A 154 0.29 -3.19 4.38
C ARG A 154 -1.18 -3.12 4.74
N VAL A 155 -1.76 -4.27 5.00
CA VAL A 155 -3.16 -4.40 5.41
C VAL A 155 -3.28 -5.35 6.60
N SER A 156 -4.27 -5.09 7.42
CA SER A 156 -4.60 -5.99 8.52
C SER A 156 -6.06 -5.93 8.90
#